data_36f958e43b33fb93158e86d93edf408b
#
_entry.id   36f958e43b33fb93158e86d93edf408b
#
_cell.length_a   1.000
_cell.length_b   1.000
_cell.length_c   1.000
_cell.angle_alpha   90.00
_cell.angle_beta   90.00
_cell.angle_gamma   90.00
#
_symmetry.space_group_name_H-M   'P 1'
#
loop_
_entity.id
_entity.type
_entity.pdbx_description
1 polymer ?
#
loop_
_entity_poly.entity_id
_entity_poly.type
_entity_poly.pdbx_seq_one_letter_code
_entity_poly.pdbx_strand_id
1 'polypeptide(L)'
;MDEPFQILVVDDEPNIRQGLAKGLAREAGHIELAGTAEEALALFDDGDFQLVITDVRLPGQLDGLELVSRIQERKPETTLIVITAHGTVETAVEAMRRGAFDFITKPIDLNLIRQQVGKAATHHRLQAENRLLRDRLAEAEELSGIIGNCSALKDVLLQIRQVSDTDATVLIRGESGTGKELIARAIHDLSKRSSGPFVAVNLGAMPESLLESELFGHEKGSFTGATRQKPGCFEQACRGTLFLDEVTEMPAKSQVDLLRVLETGQFKRVGGEESLDSDARIVSATNRDITQMIDEGTFREDLFYRLNIVPIEVPPLRQRREDIPLLADHFLQHFCQRHHRPMKMLTPDAVAGLVSANWPGNIRQLRNVMERLVVTVSNETITADALPADLAPNAKAHVARIPPLAEVTEQAEKEAIQAALAVNDFHREQTARCLGISVRTLHYKMSRYGLH
;
A
#
# COMPACT_ATOMS: atom_id res chain seq x y z
N MET A 1 -15.84 -24.98 6.20
CA MET A 1 -15.61 -26.40 6.55
C MET A 1 -14.16 -26.66 6.20
N ASP A 2 -13.33 -27.03 7.19
CA ASP A 2 -11.92 -27.37 6.91
C ASP A 2 -11.91 -28.56 5.96
N GLU A 3 -11.31 -28.39 4.78
CA GLU A 3 -11.08 -29.51 3.87
C GLU A 3 -10.20 -30.54 4.58
N PRO A 4 -10.52 -31.84 4.46
CA PRO A 4 -9.76 -32.87 5.13
C PRO A 4 -8.33 -32.92 4.59
N PHE A 5 -7.33 -32.88 5.46
CA PHE A 5 -5.91 -32.95 5.10
C PHE A 5 -5.62 -34.30 4.41
N GLN A 6 -5.21 -34.26 3.14
CA GLN A 6 -5.01 -35.44 2.30
C GLN A 6 -3.53 -35.77 2.19
N ILE A 7 -3.21 -37.06 2.34
CA ILE A 7 -1.84 -37.56 2.29
C ILE A 7 -1.73 -38.60 1.18
N LEU A 8 -0.70 -38.51 0.35
CA LEU A 8 -0.30 -39.55 -0.59
C LEU A 8 0.96 -40.24 -0.04
N VAL A 9 0.90 -41.56 0.13
CA VAL A 9 2.03 -42.37 0.61
C VAL A 9 2.55 -43.26 -0.52
N VAL A 10 3.84 -43.10 -0.84
CA VAL A 10 4.50 -43.79 -1.95
C VAL A 10 5.69 -44.61 -1.44
N ASP A 11 5.58 -45.93 -1.49
CA ASP A 11 6.65 -46.85 -1.08
C ASP A 11 6.40 -48.19 -1.82
N ASP A 12 7.40 -48.87 -2.29
CA ASP A 12 7.26 -50.15 -3.02
C ASP A 12 6.86 -51.30 -2.10
N GLU A 13 7.12 -51.20 -0.79
CA GLU A 13 6.79 -52.23 0.18
C GLU A 13 5.34 -52.10 0.70
N PRO A 14 4.41 -53.05 0.38
CA PRO A 14 3.00 -52.96 0.79
C PRO A 14 2.80 -52.85 2.31
N ASN A 15 3.68 -53.50 3.06
CA ASN A 15 3.62 -53.50 4.55
C ASN A 15 3.92 -52.09 5.11
N ILE A 16 4.88 -51.39 4.52
CA ILE A 16 5.24 -50.01 4.92
C ILE A 16 4.11 -49.06 4.58
N ARG A 17 3.59 -49.11 3.35
CA ARG A 17 2.43 -48.28 2.93
C ARG A 17 1.24 -48.43 3.87
N GLN A 18 0.84 -49.71 4.13
CA GLN A 18 -0.29 -49.98 5.01
C GLN A 18 -0.01 -49.61 6.47
N GLY A 19 1.24 -49.78 6.93
CA GLY A 19 1.68 -49.40 8.27
C GLY A 19 1.59 -47.88 8.47
N LEU A 20 2.06 -47.13 7.49
CA LEU A 20 1.98 -45.66 7.49
C LEU A 20 0.52 -45.16 7.42
N ALA A 21 -0.31 -45.74 6.53
CA ALA A 21 -1.71 -45.41 6.44
C ALA A 21 -2.46 -45.61 7.77
N LYS A 22 -2.26 -46.75 8.41
CA LYS A 22 -2.85 -47.03 9.73
C LYS A 22 -2.28 -46.13 10.82
N GLY A 23 -0.98 -45.86 10.76
CA GLY A 23 -0.29 -45.03 11.73
C GLY A 23 -0.70 -43.55 11.68
N LEU A 24 -1.06 -43.05 10.51
CA LEU A 24 -1.41 -41.65 10.23
C LEU A 24 -2.92 -41.40 10.07
N ALA A 25 -3.76 -42.42 10.28
CA ALA A 25 -5.22 -42.30 10.10
C ALA A 25 -5.91 -41.29 11.03
N ARG A 26 -5.23 -40.83 12.10
CA ARG A 26 -5.75 -39.78 13.01
C ARG A 26 -5.35 -38.36 12.60
N GLU A 27 -4.23 -38.27 11.86
CA GLU A 27 -3.63 -37.02 11.44
C GLU A 27 -4.13 -36.57 10.05
N ALA A 28 -4.73 -37.51 9.27
CA ALA A 28 -5.21 -37.26 7.91
C ALA A 28 -6.72 -37.48 7.77
N GLY A 29 -7.38 -36.69 6.96
CA GLY A 29 -8.78 -36.93 6.58
C GLY A 29 -8.91 -38.01 5.49
N HIS A 30 -7.90 -38.11 4.62
CA HIS A 30 -7.82 -39.13 3.56
C HIS A 30 -6.38 -39.51 3.27
N ILE A 31 -6.13 -40.80 2.97
CA ILE A 31 -4.79 -41.29 2.63
C ILE A 31 -4.90 -42.19 1.41
N GLU A 32 -4.18 -41.80 0.34
CA GLU A 32 -4.01 -42.62 -0.85
C GLU A 32 -2.63 -43.32 -0.85
N LEU A 33 -2.54 -44.44 -1.51
CA LEU A 33 -1.35 -45.31 -1.51
C LEU A 33 -0.90 -45.59 -2.96
N ALA A 34 0.37 -45.39 -3.24
CA ALA A 34 0.98 -45.71 -4.52
C ALA A 34 2.21 -46.62 -4.32
N GLY A 35 2.43 -47.55 -5.24
CA GLY A 35 3.58 -48.45 -5.22
C GLY A 35 4.74 -48.01 -6.11
N THR A 36 4.52 -47.05 -7.01
CA THR A 36 5.52 -46.48 -7.94
C THR A 36 5.37 -44.98 -8.06
N ALA A 37 6.40 -44.30 -8.58
CA ALA A 37 6.36 -42.89 -8.81
C ALA A 37 5.34 -42.50 -9.91
N GLU A 38 5.17 -43.37 -10.93
CA GLU A 38 4.21 -43.14 -12.02
C GLU A 38 2.77 -43.22 -11.51
N GLU A 39 2.45 -44.21 -10.68
CA GLU A 39 1.15 -44.32 -10.01
C GLU A 39 0.88 -43.13 -9.12
N ALA A 40 1.89 -42.70 -8.33
CA ALA A 40 1.80 -41.51 -7.48
C ALA A 40 1.50 -40.22 -8.27
N LEU A 41 2.16 -40.02 -9.41
CA LEU A 41 1.90 -38.86 -10.27
C LEU A 41 0.48 -38.88 -10.87
N ALA A 42 -0.01 -40.05 -11.27
CA ALA A 42 -1.37 -40.20 -11.78
C ALA A 42 -2.42 -39.82 -10.72
N LEU A 43 -2.25 -40.36 -9.50
CA LEU A 43 -3.12 -40.02 -8.36
C LEU A 43 -3.01 -38.52 -7.97
N PHE A 44 -1.79 -37.98 -8.02
CA PHE A 44 -1.52 -36.58 -7.70
C PHE A 44 -2.16 -35.60 -8.69
N ASP A 45 -2.24 -35.95 -9.96
CA ASP A 45 -2.89 -35.14 -11.00
C ASP A 45 -4.42 -35.13 -10.85
N ASP A 46 -5.01 -36.24 -10.33
CA ASP A 46 -6.45 -36.38 -10.13
C ASP A 46 -6.92 -35.91 -8.73
N GLY A 47 -6.00 -35.80 -7.77
CA GLY A 47 -6.29 -35.46 -6.38
C GLY A 47 -5.71 -34.12 -5.91
N ASP A 48 -6.14 -33.69 -4.71
CA ASP A 48 -5.62 -32.48 -4.06
C ASP A 48 -4.89 -32.85 -2.76
N PHE A 49 -3.63 -33.31 -2.90
CA PHE A 49 -2.82 -33.74 -1.78
C PHE A 49 -1.99 -32.61 -1.21
N GLN A 50 -2.12 -32.38 0.10
CA GLN A 50 -1.36 -31.37 0.84
C GLN A 50 -0.01 -31.90 1.31
N LEU A 51 0.13 -33.23 1.44
CA LEU A 51 1.35 -33.89 1.84
C LEU A 51 1.60 -35.13 1.00
N VAL A 52 2.83 -35.30 0.52
CA VAL A 52 3.30 -36.56 -0.09
C VAL A 52 4.46 -37.10 0.70
N ILE A 53 4.39 -38.37 1.06
CA ILE A 53 5.45 -39.11 1.76
C ILE A 53 5.97 -40.18 0.79
N THR A 54 7.21 -40.07 0.36
CA THR A 54 7.78 -40.98 -0.65
C THR A 54 9.07 -41.64 -0.21
N ASP A 55 9.26 -42.92 -0.56
CA ASP A 55 10.59 -43.53 -0.52
C ASP A 55 11.50 -42.94 -1.58
N VAL A 56 12.77 -42.81 -1.31
CA VAL A 56 13.82 -42.46 -2.29
C VAL A 56 13.92 -43.50 -3.39
N ARG A 57 13.86 -44.77 -3.03
CA ARG A 57 14.02 -45.90 -3.96
C ARG A 57 12.66 -46.44 -4.34
N LEU A 58 12.20 -46.12 -5.54
CA LEU A 58 10.97 -46.64 -6.11
C LEU A 58 11.30 -47.46 -7.38
N PRO A 59 10.56 -48.55 -7.64
CA PRO A 59 10.68 -49.28 -8.90
C PRO A 59 10.06 -48.48 -10.05
N GLY A 60 10.62 -48.59 -11.23
CA GLY A 60 10.11 -47.92 -12.42
C GLY A 60 11.15 -47.06 -13.14
N GLN A 61 10.69 -46.12 -13.96
CA GLN A 61 11.58 -45.20 -14.67
C GLN A 61 11.94 -43.98 -13.85
N LEU A 62 11.14 -43.69 -12.80
CA LEU A 62 11.30 -42.52 -11.93
C LEU A 62 11.61 -43.00 -10.51
N ASP A 63 12.59 -42.36 -9.89
CA ASP A 63 12.87 -42.56 -8.46
C ASP A 63 12.08 -41.55 -7.59
N GLY A 64 12.14 -41.73 -6.26
CA GLY A 64 11.42 -40.83 -5.35
C GLY A 64 11.94 -39.41 -5.34
N LEU A 65 13.21 -39.14 -5.66
CA LEU A 65 13.75 -37.79 -5.75
C LEU A 65 13.32 -37.09 -7.03
N GLU A 66 13.14 -37.80 -8.14
CA GLU A 66 12.56 -37.29 -9.35
C GLU A 66 11.06 -37.01 -9.18
N LEU A 67 10.34 -37.86 -8.42
CA LEU A 67 8.96 -37.60 -8.02
C LEU A 67 8.83 -36.28 -7.23
N VAL A 68 9.71 -36.06 -6.25
CA VAL A 68 9.77 -34.80 -5.49
C VAL A 68 9.92 -33.60 -6.40
N SER A 69 10.87 -33.63 -7.34
CA SER A 69 11.11 -32.52 -8.29
C SER A 69 9.88 -32.24 -9.14
N ARG A 70 9.22 -33.26 -9.68
CA ARG A 70 8.04 -33.09 -10.55
C ARG A 70 6.81 -32.57 -9.80
N ILE A 71 6.60 -33.02 -8.55
CA ILE A 71 5.51 -32.49 -7.72
C ILE A 71 5.79 -31.03 -7.37
N GLN A 72 7.02 -30.68 -6.99
CA GLN A 72 7.41 -29.32 -6.66
C GLN A 72 7.25 -28.36 -7.84
N GLU A 73 7.52 -28.81 -9.06
CA GLU A 73 7.29 -28.01 -10.29
C GLU A 73 5.79 -27.78 -10.57
N ARG A 74 4.92 -28.76 -10.27
CA ARG A 74 3.48 -28.71 -10.55
C ARG A 74 2.67 -27.96 -9.49
N LYS A 75 2.92 -28.28 -8.19
CA LYS A 75 2.25 -27.70 -7.03
C LYS A 75 3.28 -27.38 -5.93
N PRO A 76 3.95 -26.21 -5.97
CA PRO A 76 4.99 -25.82 -5.02
C PRO A 76 4.51 -25.74 -3.56
N GLU A 77 3.20 -25.63 -3.34
CA GLU A 77 2.58 -25.61 -2.03
C GLU A 77 2.45 -26.99 -1.36
N THR A 78 2.62 -28.08 -2.11
CA THR A 78 2.56 -29.44 -1.54
C THR A 78 3.78 -29.72 -0.70
N THR A 79 3.57 -30.16 0.54
CA THR A 79 4.65 -30.53 1.44
C THR A 79 5.15 -31.93 1.09
N LEU A 80 6.48 -32.13 1.05
CA LEU A 80 7.10 -33.39 0.62
C LEU A 80 8.00 -33.93 1.73
N ILE A 81 7.74 -35.14 2.19
CA ILE A 81 8.59 -35.87 3.16
C ILE A 81 9.19 -37.08 2.45
N VAL A 82 10.50 -37.22 2.56
CA VAL A 82 11.23 -38.32 1.91
C VAL A 82 11.68 -39.38 2.93
N ILE A 83 11.43 -40.66 2.63
CA ILE A 83 11.89 -41.79 3.44
C ILE A 83 13.12 -42.42 2.75
N THR A 84 14.15 -42.75 3.50
CA THR A 84 15.37 -43.35 2.96
C THR A 84 15.88 -44.51 3.82
N ALA A 85 16.30 -45.59 3.18
CA ALA A 85 16.90 -46.74 3.86
C ALA A 85 18.37 -46.51 4.26
N HIS A 86 19.09 -45.63 3.54
CA HIS A 86 20.48 -45.27 3.81
C HIS A 86 20.55 -43.77 4.04
N GLY A 87 20.51 -43.35 5.30
CA GLY A 87 20.62 -41.95 5.69
C GLY A 87 22.04 -41.42 5.52
N THR A 88 22.61 -41.48 4.31
CA THR A 88 23.82 -40.70 4.04
C THR A 88 23.43 -39.23 4.02
N VAL A 89 24.27 -38.39 4.60
CA VAL A 89 24.07 -36.92 4.58
C VAL A 89 23.84 -36.40 3.17
N GLU A 90 24.45 -37.04 2.18
CA GLU A 90 24.34 -36.67 0.75
C GLU A 90 22.91 -36.88 0.21
N THR A 91 22.24 -38.00 0.50
CA THR A 91 20.87 -38.26 0.06
C THR A 91 19.86 -37.31 0.72
N ALA A 92 20.05 -37.01 1.99
CA ALA A 92 19.23 -36.04 2.71
C ALA A 92 19.39 -34.62 2.15
N VAL A 93 20.63 -34.20 1.90
CA VAL A 93 20.93 -32.88 1.29
C VAL A 93 20.35 -32.77 -0.13
N GLU A 94 20.42 -33.86 -0.91
CA GLU A 94 19.84 -33.86 -2.27
C GLU A 94 18.31 -33.78 -2.24
N ALA A 95 17.63 -34.49 -1.33
CA ALA A 95 16.18 -34.36 -1.13
C ALA A 95 15.77 -32.94 -0.77
N MET A 96 16.48 -32.30 0.16
CA MET A 96 16.21 -30.90 0.56
C MET A 96 16.46 -29.92 -0.58
N ARG A 97 17.51 -30.12 -1.39
CA ARG A 97 17.77 -29.27 -2.57
C ARG A 97 16.67 -29.38 -3.62
N ARG A 98 16.01 -30.53 -3.74
CA ARG A 98 14.90 -30.75 -4.67
C ARG A 98 13.54 -30.29 -4.14
N GLY A 99 13.50 -29.69 -2.94
CA GLY A 99 12.30 -29.10 -2.35
C GLY A 99 11.57 -29.98 -1.35
N ALA A 100 12.19 -31.05 -0.84
CA ALA A 100 11.63 -31.82 0.28
C ALA A 100 11.58 -30.93 1.54
N PHE A 101 10.48 -31.02 2.28
CA PHE A 101 10.29 -30.32 3.56
C PHE A 101 11.11 -30.97 4.68
N ASP A 102 11.16 -32.31 4.68
CA ASP A 102 11.95 -33.08 5.65
C ASP A 102 12.25 -34.49 5.11
N PHE A 103 13.13 -35.19 5.80
CA PHE A 103 13.44 -36.61 5.50
C PHE A 103 13.40 -37.46 6.75
N ILE A 104 13.14 -38.78 6.56
CA ILE A 104 13.06 -39.79 7.64
C ILE A 104 13.86 -41.01 7.23
N THR A 105 14.65 -41.56 8.14
CA THR A 105 15.43 -42.78 7.91
C THR A 105 14.67 -44.01 8.29
N LYS A 106 14.77 -45.10 7.48
CA LYS A 106 14.33 -46.46 7.90
C LYS A 106 15.29 -47.03 8.97
N PRO A 107 14.82 -47.70 10.05
CA PRO A 107 13.43 -48.07 10.31
C PRO A 107 12.56 -46.86 10.73
N ILE A 108 11.32 -46.84 10.24
CA ILE A 108 10.41 -45.70 10.43
C ILE A 108 9.89 -45.71 11.88
N ASP A 109 10.18 -44.61 12.60
CA ASP A 109 9.54 -44.32 13.89
C ASP A 109 8.21 -43.59 13.65
N LEU A 110 7.10 -44.26 14.00
CA LEU A 110 5.76 -43.72 13.86
C LEU A 110 5.53 -42.43 14.66
N ASN A 111 6.23 -42.22 15.77
CA ASN A 111 6.10 -41.02 16.55
C ASN A 111 6.79 -39.83 15.85
N LEU A 112 7.97 -40.11 15.26
CA LEU A 112 8.70 -39.09 14.50
C LEU A 112 7.92 -38.67 13.26
N ILE A 113 7.37 -39.63 12.49
CA ILE A 113 6.61 -39.26 11.27
C ILE A 113 5.32 -38.52 11.62
N ARG A 114 4.61 -38.88 12.71
CA ARG A 114 3.45 -38.11 13.19
C ARG A 114 3.81 -36.68 13.54
N GLN A 115 4.95 -36.48 14.20
CA GLN A 115 5.43 -35.14 14.52
C GLN A 115 5.71 -34.30 13.26
N GLN A 116 6.31 -34.90 12.24
CA GLN A 116 6.59 -34.21 10.97
C GLN A 116 5.30 -33.94 10.18
N VAL A 117 4.37 -34.88 10.14
CA VAL A 117 3.04 -34.68 9.54
C VAL A 117 2.29 -33.52 10.25
N GLY A 118 2.34 -33.46 11.58
CA GLY A 118 1.76 -32.38 12.36
C GLY A 118 2.38 -31.01 12.05
N LYS A 119 3.70 -30.94 11.84
CA LYS A 119 4.37 -29.71 11.40
C LYS A 119 3.96 -29.33 9.98
N ALA A 120 3.89 -30.29 9.06
CA ALA A 120 3.46 -30.10 7.69
C ALA A 120 2.01 -29.56 7.62
N ALA A 121 1.10 -30.16 8.39
CA ALA A 121 -0.28 -29.70 8.48
C ALA A 121 -0.39 -28.27 9.05
N THR A 122 0.40 -27.95 10.08
CA THR A 122 0.44 -26.59 10.64
C THR A 122 0.99 -25.58 9.64
N HIS A 123 2.06 -25.94 8.93
CA HIS A 123 2.67 -25.09 7.90
C HIS A 123 1.68 -24.83 6.76
N HIS A 124 1.01 -25.86 6.25
CA HIS A 124 0.00 -25.72 5.20
C HIS A 124 -1.17 -24.84 5.64
N ARG A 125 -1.68 -25.04 6.88
CA ARG A 125 -2.75 -24.19 7.43
C ARG A 125 -2.35 -22.72 7.52
N LEU A 126 -1.14 -22.43 7.99
CA LEU A 126 -0.63 -21.05 8.08
C LEU A 126 -0.43 -20.42 6.69
N GLN A 127 0.01 -21.20 5.71
CA GLN A 127 0.12 -20.72 4.32
C GLN A 127 -1.27 -20.45 3.70
N ALA A 128 -2.24 -21.34 3.91
CA ALA A 128 -3.61 -21.16 3.44
C ALA A 128 -4.27 -19.93 4.09
N GLU A 129 -4.09 -19.74 5.41
CA GLU A 129 -4.58 -18.55 6.13
C GLU A 129 -3.92 -17.27 5.62
N ASN A 130 -2.60 -17.28 5.37
CA ASN A 130 -1.88 -16.15 4.81
C ASN A 130 -2.35 -15.81 3.38
N ARG A 131 -2.62 -16.84 2.56
CA ARG A 131 -3.19 -16.68 1.22
C ARG A 131 -4.59 -16.09 1.29
N LEU A 132 -5.47 -16.65 2.12
CA LEU A 132 -6.83 -16.13 2.33
C LEU A 132 -6.83 -14.68 2.81
N LEU A 133 -5.92 -14.32 3.71
CA LEU A 133 -5.74 -12.95 4.16
C LEU A 133 -5.24 -12.03 3.04
N ARG A 134 -4.33 -12.51 2.19
CA ARG A 134 -3.86 -11.77 1.01
C ARG A 134 -4.94 -11.61 -0.04
N ASP A 135 -5.73 -12.65 -0.30
CA ASP A 135 -6.84 -12.61 -1.27
C ASP A 135 -7.94 -11.67 -0.79
N ARG A 136 -8.28 -11.68 0.50
CA ARG A 136 -9.18 -10.67 1.11
C ARG A 136 -8.62 -9.25 1.05
N LEU A 137 -7.30 -9.10 1.13
CA LEU A 137 -6.63 -7.80 0.91
C LEU A 137 -6.77 -7.36 -0.54
N ALA A 138 -6.53 -8.24 -1.50
CA ALA A 138 -6.65 -7.96 -2.93
C ALA A 138 -8.11 -7.65 -3.35
N GLU A 139 -9.10 -8.41 -2.85
CA GLU A 139 -10.53 -8.14 -3.08
C GLU A 139 -10.97 -6.78 -2.51
N ALA A 140 -10.43 -6.38 -1.35
CA ALA A 140 -10.71 -5.05 -0.78
C ALA A 140 -10.02 -3.94 -1.58
N GLU A 141 -8.85 -4.20 -2.18
CA GLU A 141 -8.14 -3.28 -3.08
C GLU A 141 -8.90 -3.09 -4.41
N GLU A 142 -9.48 -4.14 -5.00
CA GLU A 142 -10.34 -4.06 -6.18
C GLU A 142 -11.63 -3.28 -5.92
N LEU A 143 -12.26 -3.47 -4.76
CA LEU A 143 -13.49 -2.79 -4.38
C LEU A 143 -13.32 -1.29 -4.13
N SER A 144 -12.13 -0.85 -3.72
CA SER A 144 -11.88 0.57 -3.38
C SER A 144 -11.21 1.37 -4.50
N GLY A 145 -10.74 0.73 -5.57
CA GLY A 145 -9.96 1.40 -6.63
C GLY A 145 -8.60 1.93 -6.17
N ILE A 146 -8.11 1.51 -4.99
CA ILE A 146 -6.80 1.88 -4.47
C ILE A 146 -5.78 0.87 -4.98
N ILE A 147 -4.81 1.35 -5.78
CA ILE A 147 -3.78 0.54 -6.42
C ILE A 147 -2.44 0.79 -5.76
N GLY A 148 -1.74 -0.27 -5.36
CA GLY A 148 -0.39 -0.24 -4.82
C GLY A 148 -0.12 -1.34 -3.81
N ASN A 149 1.16 -1.69 -3.64
CA ASN A 149 1.65 -2.79 -2.80
C ASN A 149 2.72 -2.36 -1.80
N CYS A 150 3.13 -1.08 -1.80
CA CYS A 150 4.17 -0.61 -0.90
C CYS A 150 3.75 -0.70 0.58
N SER A 151 4.72 -0.83 1.48
CA SER A 151 4.48 -0.96 2.92
C SER A 151 3.68 0.21 3.50
N ALA A 152 4.03 1.43 3.11
CA ALA A 152 3.35 2.63 3.60
C ALA A 152 1.87 2.68 3.21
N LEU A 153 1.49 2.19 2.02
CA LEU A 153 0.09 2.10 1.62
C LEU A 153 -0.64 0.99 2.39
N LYS A 154 0.02 -0.15 2.65
CA LYS A 154 -0.54 -1.23 3.46
C LYS A 154 -0.87 -0.79 4.87
N ASP A 155 -0.04 0.05 5.48
CA ASP A 155 -0.32 0.63 6.79
C ASP A 155 -1.57 1.52 6.76
N VAL A 156 -1.74 2.32 5.71
CA VAL A 156 -2.96 3.12 5.49
C VAL A 156 -4.19 2.22 5.33
N LEU A 157 -4.11 1.16 4.52
CA LEU A 157 -5.22 0.21 4.33
C LEU A 157 -5.59 -0.51 5.64
N LEU A 158 -4.61 -0.83 6.47
CA LEU A 158 -4.87 -1.39 7.80
C LEU A 158 -5.61 -0.40 8.71
N GLN A 159 -5.21 0.87 8.73
CA GLN A 159 -5.90 1.93 9.48
C GLN A 159 -7.34 2.12 8.97
N ILE A 160 -7.55 2.12 7.64
CA ILE A 160 -8.89 2.19 7.05
C ILE A 160 -9.79 1.08 7.59
N ARG A 161 -9.33 -0.16 7.61
CA ARG A 161 -10.09 -1.30 8.14
C ARG A 161 -10.44 -1.14 9.61
N GLN A 162 -9.47 -0.71 10.44
CA GLN A 162 -9.69 -0.52 11.88
C GLN A 162 -10.73 0.56 12.17
N VAL A 163 -10.76 1.64 11.39
CA VAL A 163 -11.68 2.76 11.61
C VAL A 163 -13.04 2.57 10.97
N SER A 164 -13.13 1.74 9.93
CA SER A 164 -14.37 1.58 9.14
C SER A 164 -15.56 1.08 9.98
N ASP A 165 -15.32 0.19 10.92
CA ASP A 165 -16.36 -0.34 11.83
C ASP A 165 -16.86 0.64 12.88
N THR A 166 -16.26 1.83 12.98
CA THR A 166 -16.60 2.86 13.97
C THR A 166 -17.28 4.05 13.33
N ASP A 167 -18.00 4.87 14.13
CA ASP A 167 -18.53 6.17 13.70
C ASP A 167 -17.56 7.33 14.00
N ALA A 168 -16.31 7.06 14.37
CA ALA A 168 -15.33 8.08 14.66
C ALA A 168 -15.07 8.98 13.45
N THR A 169 -14.86 10.27 13.71
CA THR A 169 -14.46 11.23 12.69
C THR A 169 -13.04 10.94 12.21
N VAL A 170 -12.82 10.99 10.91
CA VAL A 170 -11.52 10.71 10.29
C VAL A 170 -11.01 11.96 9.59
N LEU A 171 -9.74 12.30 9.84
CA LEU A 171 -9.04 13.36 9.12
C LEU A 171 -7.95 12.76 8.23
N ILE A 172 -8.14 12.83 6.91
CA ILE A 172 -7.21 12.33 5.91
C ILE A 172 -6.27 13.47 5.51
N ARG A 173 -4.97 13.31 5.76
CA ARG A 173 -3.93 14.27 5.39
C ARG A 173 -3.10 13.73 4.23
N GLY A 174 -2.69 14.59 3.34
CA GLY A 174 -1.79 14.23 2.25
C GLY A 174 -1.81 15.25 1.14
N GLU A 175 -0.78 15.26 0.33
CA GLU A 175 -0.63 16.20 -0.79
C GLU A 175 -1.78 16.10 -1.80
N SER A 176 -1.92 17.15 -2.61
CA SER A 176 -2.91 17.13 -3.69
C SER A 176 -2.62 15.97 -4.67
N GLY A 177 -3.67 15.27 -5.08
CA GLY A 177 -3.58 14.18 -6.06
C GLY A 177 -3.06 12.85 -5.53
N THR A 178 -2.98 12.64 -4.21
CA THR A 178 -2.58 11.36 -3.58
C THR A 178 -3.69 10.32 -3.51
N GLY A 179 -4.96 10.70 -3.77
CA GLY A 179 -6.10 9.80 -3.74
C GLY A 179 -6.93 9.83 -2.46
N LYS A 180 -6.92 10.95 -1.70
CA LYS A 180 -7.68 11.10 -0.44
C LYS A 180 -9.17 10.78 -0.56
N GLU A 181 -9.81 11.12 -1.68
CA GLU A 181 -11.23 10.79 -1.94
C GLU A 181 -11.45 9.27 -2.07
N LEU A 182 -10.52 8.54 -2.72
CA LEU A 182 -10.61 7.08 -2.82
C LEU A 182 -10.49 6.43 -1.43
N ILE A 183 -9.64 6.97 -0.57
CA ILE A 183 -9.51 6.51 0.82
C ILE A 183 -10.80 6.78 1.61
N ALA A 184 -11.40 7.97 1.47
CA ALA A 184 -12.67 8.29 2.11
C ALA A 184 -13.80 7.35 1.63
N ARG A 185 -13.84 7.05 0.34
CA ARG A 185 -14.79 6.09 -0.24
C ARG A 185 -14.55 4.68 0.31
N ALA A 186 -13.30 4.21 0.39
CA ALA A 186 -12.96 2.92 0.98
C ALA A 186 -13.39 2.81 2.46
N ILE A 187 -13.25 3.89 3.24
CA ILE A 187 -13.75 3.93 4.62
C ILE A 187 -15.27 3.76 4.66
N HIS A 188 -15.99 4.39 3.74
CA HIS A 188 -17.45 4.25 3.63
C HIS A 188 -17.86 2.84 3.21
N ASP A 189 -17.27 2.32 2.12
CA ASP A 189 -17.63 1.03 1.52
C ASP A 189 -17.38 -0.15 2.47
N LEU A 190 -16.35 -0.04 3.32
CA LEU A 190 -16.03 -1.02 4.37
C LEU A 190 -16.77 -0.81 5.69
N SER A 191 -17.60 0.24 5.81
CA SER A 191 -18.30 0.58 7.05
C SER A 191 -19.67 -0.07 7.15
N LYS A 192 -20.25 -0.04 8.36
CA LYS A 192 -21.66 -0.43 8.60
C LYS A 192 -22.66 0.48 7.87
N ARG A 193 -22.21 1.63 7.34
CA ARG A 193 -22.99 2.62 6.62
C ARG A 193 -22.85 2.50 5.09
N SER A 194 -22.20 1.44 4.58
CA SER A 194 -21.95 1.22 3.15
C SER A 194 -23.22 1.16 2.28
N SER A 195 -24.34 0.79 2.87
CA SER A 195 -25.67 0.83 2.20
C SER A 195 -26.29 2.24 2.14
N GLY A 196 -25.74 3.19 2.90
CA GLY A 196 -26.19 4.58 2.94
C GLY A 196 -25.53 5.44 1.85
N PRO A 197 -25.91 6.72 1.75
CA PRO A 197 -25.33 7.62 0.76
C PRO A 197 -23.87 8.00 1.13
N PHE A 198 -22.99 8.07 0.12
CA PHE A 198 -21.69 8.74 0.21
C PHE A 198 -21.79 10.10 -0.49
N VAL A 199 -21.81 11.18 0.30
CA VAL A 199 -21.89 12.54 -0.20
C VAL A 199 -20.52 13.20 -0.09
N ALA A 200 -19.90 13.53 -1.24
CA ALA A 200 -18.60 14.19 -1.31
C ALA A 200 -18.77 15.67 -1.66
N VAL A 201 -18.12 16.53 -0.90
CA VAL A 201 -18.14 17.98 -1.09
C VAL A 201 -16.70 18.50 -1.08
N ASN A 202 -16.30 19.20 -2.15
CA ASN A 202 -15.03 19.92 -2.16
C ASN A 202 -15.27 21.39 -1.78
N LEU A 203 -14.76 21.78 -0.61
CA LEU A 203 -14.99 23.09 -0.03
C LEU A 203 -14.15 24.18 -0.70
N GLY A 204 -13.00 23.83 -1.25
CA GLY A 204 -12.15 24.76 -2.02
C GLY A 204 -12.67 25.10 -3.41
N ALA A 205 -13.59 24.30 -3.95
CA ALA A 205 -14.16 24.54 -5.27
C ALA A 205 -15.39 25.45 -5.26
N MET A 206 -15.89 25.84 -4.07
CA MET A 206 -17.13 26.59 -3.91
C MET A 206 -16.88 28.04 -3.51
N PRO A 207 -17.64 29.00 -4.06
CA PRO A 207 -17.67 30.36 -3.53
C PRO A 207 -18.15 30.37 -2.07
N GLU A 208 -17.53 31.17 -1.22
CA GLU A 208 -17.86 31.30 0.21
C GLU A 208 -19.37 31.54 0.45
N SER A 209 -20.00 32.37 -0.39
CA SER A 209 -21.43 32.69 -0.30
C SER A 209 -22.39 31.53 -0.54
N LEU A 210 -21.92 30.44 -1.18
CA LEU A 210 -22.72 29.26 -1.47
C LEU A 210 -22.42 28.08 -0.51
N LEU A 211 -21.28 28.11 0.15
CA LEU A 211 -20.77 27.02 0.96
C LEU A 211 -21.75 26.64 2.11
N GLU A 212 -22.23 27.62 2.87
CA GLU A 212 -23.22 27.39 3.92
C GLU A 212 -24.50 26.79 3.37
N SER A 213 -25.00 27.32 2.25
CA SER A 213 -26.21 26.82 1.59
C SER A 213 -26.08 25.41 1.04
N GLU A 214 -24.89 25.02 0.55
CA GLU A 214 -24.63 23.65 0.09
C GLU A 214 -24.47 22.68 1.27
N LEU A 215 -23.75 23.08 2.32
CA LEU A 215 -23.55 22.21 3.49
C LEU A 215 -24.84 22.00 4.30
N PHE A 216 -25.49 23.11 4.69
CA PHE A 216 -26.61 23.09 5.65
C PHE A 216 -27.98 23.20 4.98
N GLY A 217 -28.03 23.49 3.67
CA GLY A 217 -29.29 23.75 2.97
C GLY A 217 -29.82 25.16 3.23
N HIS A 218 -30.90 25.53 2.54
CA HIS A 218 -31.53 26.84 2.70
C HIS A 218 -33.04 26.79 2.57
N GLU A 219 -33.70 27.70 3.27
CA GLU A 219 -35.12 27.95 3.15
C GLU A 219 -35.43 28.89 1.97
N LYS A 220 -36.66 28.81 1.45
CA LYS A 220 -37.10 29.70 0.40
C LYS A 220 -37.03 31.16 0.86
N GLY A 221 -36.35 32.04 0.09
CA GLY A 221 -36.23 33.46 0.38
C GLY A 221 -35.07 33.82 1.32
N SER A 222 -34.21 32.93 1.71
CA SER A 222 -33.08 33.17 2.62
C SER A 222 -32.00 34.07 2.05
N PHE A 223 -31.88 34.14 0.70
CA PHE A 223 -30.97 35.07 0.00
C PHE A 223 -31.50 35.35 -1.41
N THR A 224 -30.90 36.33 -2.09
CA THR A 224 -31.24 36.67 -3.48
C THR A 224 -30.92 35.50 -4.41
N GLY A 225 -31.96 34.81 -4.89
CA GLY A 225 -31.83 33.59 -5.71
C GLY A 225 -32.40 32.34 -5.06
N ALA A 226 -32.72 32.34 -3.76
CA ALA A 226 -33.35 31.24 -3.06
C ALA A 226 -34.85 31.13 -3.42
N THR A 227 -35.16 30.71 -4.63
CA THR A 227 -36.53 30.60 -5.15
C THR A 227 -37.32 29.44 -4.56
N ARG A 228 -36.64 28.40 -4.08
CA ARG A 228 -37.19 27.19 -3.45
C ARG A 228 -36.31 26.76 -2.29
N GLN A 229 -36.84 25.94 -1.39
CA GLN A 229 -36.08 25.25 -0.36
C GLN A 229 -35.15 24.22 -1.02
N LYS A 230 -33.92 24.04 -0.48
CA LYS A 230 -32.93 23.03 -0.93
C LYS A 230 -32.33 22.32 0.29
N PRO A 231 -32.36 20.97 0.32
CA PRO A 231 -31.67 20.21 1.37
C PRO A 231 -30.16 20.36 1.24
N GLY A 232 -29.46 20.43 2.37
CA GLY A 232 -27.99 20.50 2.44
C GLY A 232 -27.31 19.11 2.40
N CYS A 233 -25.97 19.12 2.30
CA CYS A 233 -25.19 17.90 2.26
C CYS A 233 -25.35 17.07 3.55
N PHE A 234 -25.55 17.68 4.71
CA PHE A 234 -25.82 16.98 5.98
C PHE A 234 -27.14 16.22 5.93
N GLU A 235 -28.17 16.76 5.30
CA GLU A 235 -29.45 16.05 5.10
C GLU A 235 -29.27 14.89 4.09
N GLN A 236 -28.56 15.15 2.99
CA GLN A 236 -28.34 14.15 1.93
C GLN A 236 -27.49 12.99 2.39
N ALA A 237 -26.54 13.23 3.33
CA ALA A 237 -25.67 12.20 3.89
C ALA A 237 -26.28 11.43 5.08
N CYS A 238 -27.54 11.66 5.40
CA CYS A 238 -28.22 11.02 6.52
C CYS A 238 -28.11 9.50 6.46
N ARG A 239 -27.70 8.86 7.56
CA ARG A 239 -27.40 7.43 7.70
C ARG A 239 -26.27 6.92 6.79
N GLY A 240 -25.50 7.82 6.19
CA GLY A 240 -24.38 7.54 5.33
C GLY A 240 -23.10 8.22 5.80
N THR A 241 -22.30 8.67 4.85
CA THR A 241 -21.01 9.36 5.11
C THR A 241 -20.97 10.68 4.34
N LEU A 242 -20.61 11.75 5.04
CA LEU A 242 -20.29 13.05 4.45
C LEU A 242 -18.77 13.19 4.37
N PHE A 243 -18.25 13.30 3.17
CA PHE A 243 -16.83 13.55 2.92
C PHE A 243 -16.61 15.04 2.60
N LEU A 244 -15.81 15.70 3.43
CA LEU A 244 -15.45 17.11 3.34
C LEU A 244 -14.02 17.22 2.79
N ASP A 245 -13.85 17.43 1.50
CA ASP A 245 -12.53 17.63 0.89
C ASP A 245 -12.10 19.10 1.04
N GLU A 246 -10.80 19.30 1.28
CA GLU A 246 -10.17 20.59 1.51
C GLU A 246 -10.82 21.37 2.66
N VAL A 247 -11.05 20.70 3.81
CA VAL A 247 -11.74 21.28 4.98
C VAL A 247 -11.08 22.57 5.51
N THR A 248 -9.82 22.76 5.24
CA THR A 248 -9.06 23.98 5.59
C THR A 248 -9.43 25.22 4.77
N GLU A 249 -10.14 25.06 3.65
CA GLU A 249 -10.65 26.19 2.86
C GLU A 249 -11.96 26.77 3.42
N MET A 250 -12.46 26.21 4.54
CA MET A 250 -13.71 26.65 5.15
C MET A 250 -13.57 28.02 5.81
N PRO A 251 -14.46 28.98 5.51
CA PRO A 251 -14.50 30.28 6.19
C PRO A 251 -14.74 30.16 7.69
N ALA A 252 -14.22 31.12 8.47
CA ALA A 252 -14.28 31.07 9.94
C ALA A 252 -15.72 30.91 10.50
N LYS A 253 -16.72 31.51 9.86
CA LYS A 253 -18.13 31.36 10.25
C LYS A 253 -18.59 29.90 10.08
N SER A 254 -18.35 29.29 8.94
CA SER A 254 -18.73 27.91 8.64
C SER A 254 -17.99 26.90 9.51
N GLN A 255 -16.76 27.23 9.98
CA GLN A 255 -16.04 26.41 10.97
C GLN A 255 -16.81 26.33 12.30
N VAL A 256 -17.44 27.41 12.75
CA VAL A 256 -18.27 27.43 13.97
C VAL A 256 -19.51 26.58 13.80
N ASP A 257 -20.18 26.70 12.66
CA ASP A 257 -21.39 25.92 12.35
C ASP A 257 -21.07 24.43 12.26
N LEU A 258 -19.96 24.06 11.59
CA LEU A 258 -19.50 22.66 11.51
C LEU A 258 -19.16 22.12 12.91
N LEU A 259 -18.45 22.88 13.75
CA LEU A 259 -18.14 22.48 15.12
C LEU A 259 -19.42 22.16 15.91
N ARG A 260 -20.42 23.04 15.81
CA ARG A 260 -21.72 22.82 16.47
C ARG A 260 -22.37 21.51 16.02
N VAL A 261 -22.36 21.20 14.72
CA VAL A 261 -22.92 19.92 14.21
C VAL A 261 -22.15 18.73 14.75
N LEU A 262 -20.81 18.80 14.78
CA LEU A 262 -19.97 17.72 15.33
C LEU A 262 -20.15 17.49 16.83
N GLU A 263 -20.56 18.51 17.59
CA GLU A 263 -20.77 18.43 19.04
C GLU A 263 -22.19 17.99 19.41
N THR A 264 -23.19 18.59 18.74
CA THR A 264 -24.60 18.42 19.11
C THR A 264 -25.37 17.46 18.24
N GLY A 265 -24.83 17.14 17.04
CA GLY A 265 -25.56 16.40 16.01
C GLY A 265 -26.67 17.21 15.33
N GLN A 266 -26.75 18.54 15.58
CA GLN A 266 -27.85 19.38 15.12
C GLN A 266 -27.37 20.58 14.30
N PHE A 267 -28.14 20.95 13.28
CA PHE A 267 -27.91 22.14 12.45
C PHE A 267 -29.23 22.81 12.05
N LYS A 268 -29.13 23.99 11.46
CA LYS A 268 -30.27 24.72 10.88
C LYS A 268 -29.98 25.05 9.44
N ARG A 269 -31.00 25.08 8.59
CA ARG A 269 -30.88 25.61 7.24
C ARG A 269 -30.64 27.11 7.27
N VAL A 270 -29.97 27.62 6.25
CA VAL A 270 -29.78 29.07 6.09
C VAL A 270 -31.12 29.76 5.98
N GLY A 271 -31.39 30.73 6.87
CA GLY A 271 -32.68 31.43 6.95
C GLY A 271 -33.81 30.65 7.64
N GLY A 272 -33.54 29.44 8.17
CA GLY A 272 -34.50 28.63 8.89
C GLY A 272 -34.33 28.73 10.41
N GLU A 273 -35.41 28.49 11.16
CA GLU A 273 -35.42 28.44 12.64
C GLU A 273 -35.45 26.99 13.15
N GLU A 274 -35.90 26.03 12.31
CA GLU A 274 -36.04 24.63 12.65
C GLU A 274 -34.67 23.95 12.84
N SER A 275 -34.50 23.22 13.94
CA SER A 275 -33.29 22.42 14.21
C SER A 275 -33.48 21.02 13.60
N LEU A 276 -32.54 20.61 12.78
CA LEU A 276 -32.50 19.32 12.10
C LEU A 276 -31.40 18.44 12.71
N ASP A 277 -31.68 17.16 12.90
CA ASP A 277 -30.68 16.21 13.38
C ASP A 277 -29.85 15.65 12.21
N SER A 278 -28.55 15.52 12.43
CA SER A 278 -27.62 14.90 11.47
C SER A 278 -27.17 13.54 12.02
N ASP A 279 -27.40 12.49 11.25
CA ASP A 279 -26.86 11.14 11.47
C ASP A 279 -25.87 10.78 10.35
N ALA A 280 -25.02 11.72 9.95
CA ALA A 280 -23.97 11.49 8.98
C ALA A 280 -22.63 11.22 9.66
N ARG A 281 -21.93 10.16 9.24
CA ARG A 281 -20.51 9.98 9.61
C ARG A 281 -19.64 10.99 8.86
N ILE A 282 -18.75 11.68 9.56
CA ILE A 282 -17.90 12.69 8.95
C ILE A 282 -16.52 12.13 8.65
N VAL A 283 -16.09 12.27 7.40
CA VAL A 283 -14.71 12.05 6.93
C VAL A 283 -14.25 13.35 6.30
N SER A 284 -13.12 13.89 6.72
CA SER A 284 -12.57 15.15 6.20
C SER A 284 -11.19 14.94 5.60
N ALA A 285 -10.81 15.78 4.64
CA ALA A 285 -9.49 15.73 4.03
C ALA A 285 -8.88 17.13 3.88
N THR A 286 -7.55 17.17 3.90
CA THR A 286 -6.78 18.39 3.64
C THR A 286 -5.41 18.09 3.06
N ASN A 287 -4.87 19.03 2.29
CA ASN A 287 -3.50 19.04 1.81
C ASN A 287 -2.63 20.10 2.50
N ARG A 288 -3.21 20.91 3.39
CA ARG A 288 -2.51 21.97 4.13
C ARG A 288 -2.09 21.51 5.53
N ASP A 289 -1.12 22.19 6.08
CA ASP A 289 -0.72 22.04 7.47
C ASP A 289 -1.69 22.81 8.37
N ILE A 290 -2.59 22.06 9.02
CA ILE A 290 -3.59 22.66 9.93
C ILE A 290 -2.92 23.27 11.16
N THR A 291 -1.81 22.74 11.65
CA THR A 291 -1.10 23.25 12.82
C THR A 291 -0.61 24.68 12.55
N GLN A 292 0.01 24.89 11.41
CA GLN A 292 0.40 26.23 10.98
C GLN A 292 -0.81 27.17 10.88
N MET A 293 -1.93 26.71 10.34
CA MET A 293 -3.14 27.53 10.19
C MET A 293 -3.80 27.90 11.52
N ILE A 294 -3.68 27.04 12.54
CA ILE A 294 -4.10 27.34 13.92
C ILE A 294 -3.23 28.46 14.50
N ASP A 295 -1.90 28.35 14.34
CA ASP A 295 -0.95 29.37 14.82
C ASP A 295 -1.19 30.74 14.12
N GLU A 296 -1.58 30.72 12.87
CA GLU A 296 -1.95 31.92 12.07
C GLU A 296 -3.37 32.44 12.41
N GLY A 297 -4.16 31.72 13.20
CA GLY A 297 -5.54 32.09 13.55
C GLY A 297 -6.56 31.94 12.41
N THR A 298 -6.21 31.23 11.33
CA THR A 298 -7.09 31.02 10.17
C THR A 298 -7.92 29.74 10.28
N PHE A 299 -7.54 28.81 11.15
CA PHE A 299 -8.30 27.61 11.47
C PHE A 299 -8.48 27.48 12.97
N ARG A 300 -9.67 27.06 13.42
CA ARG A 300 -9.99 26.94 14.86
C ARG A 300 -9.41 25.65 15.46
N GLU A 301 -8.78 25.78 16.60
CA GLU A 301 -8.18 24.68 17.34
C GLU A 301 -9.24 23.67 17.86
N ASP A 302 -10.39 24.18 18.35
CA ASP A 302 -11.49 23.34 18.84
C ASP A 302 -12.08 22.43 17.73
N LEU A 303 -12.27 22.99 16.54
CA LEU A 303 -12.72 22.22 15.37
C LEU A 303 -11.68 21.16 14.96
N PHE A 304 -10.40 21.52 14.99
CA PHE A 304 -9.32 20.58 14.67
C PHE A 304 -9.37 19.34 15.58
N TYR A 305 -9.46 19.50 16.89
CA TYR A 305 -9.54 18.35 17.79
C TYR A 305 -10.78 17.49 17.57
N ARG A 306 -11.88 18.06 17.12
CA ARG A 306 -13.10 17.33 16.82
C ARG A 306 -13.05 16.58 15.50
N LEU A 307 -12.35 17.11 14.50
CA LEU A 307 -12.11 16.46 13.20
C LEU A 307 -11.00 15.39 13.28
N ASN A 308 -9.97 15.61 14.07
CA ASN A 308 -8.76 14.80 14.13
C ASN A 308 -8.80 13.70 15.21
N ILE A 309 -9.95 12.97 15.30
CA ILE A 309 -10.07 11.83 16.23
C ILE A 309 -9.20 10.67 15.72
N VAL A 310 -9.29 10.37 14.42
CA VAL A 310 -8.43 9.36 13.78
C VAL A 310 -7.73 10.01 12.60
N PRO A 311 -6.44 10.35 12.73
CA PRO A 311 -5.63 10.83 11.59
C PRO A 311 -5.24 9.68 10.66
N ILE A 312 -5.35 9.88 9.34
CA ILE A 312 -4.80 9.00 8.32
C ILE A 312 -3.90 9.82 7.41
N GLU A 313 -2.62 9.47 7.35
CA GLU A 313 -1.66 10.14 6.50
C GLU A 313 -1.41 9.36 5.20
N VAL A 314 -1.70 10.01 4.08
CA VAL A 314 -1.54 9.39 2.75
C VAL A 314 -0.16 9.72 2.20
N PRO A 315 0.70 8.72 1.96
CA PRO A 315 2.04 8.95 1.48
C PRO A 315 2.01 9.54 0.06
N PRO A 316 2.86 10.55 -0.24
CA PRO A 316 3.02 11.06 -1.59
C PRO A 316 3.68 10.02 -2.50
N LEU A 317 3.46 10.12 -3.81
CA LEU A 317 3.89 9.10 -4.78
C LEU A 317 5.42 8.86 -4.77
N ARG A 318 6.21 9.87 -4.47
CA ARG A 318 7.68 9.75 -4.31
C ARG A 318 8.12 8.86 -3.13
N GLN A 319 7.27 8.61 -2.15
CA GLN A 319 7.52 7.68 -1.03
C GLN A 319 7.03 6.26 -1.32
N ARG A 320 6.27 6.06 -2.41
CA ARG A 320 5.77 4.77 -2.87
C ARG A 320 6.16 4.51 -4.32
N ARG A 321 7.45 4.66 -4.62
CA ARG A 321 8.00 4.50 -5.98
C ARG A 321 7.77 3.11 -6.56
N GLU A 322 7.69 2.10 -5.71
CA GLU A 322 7.40 0.70 -6.06
C GLU A 322 6.02 0.54 -6.70
N ASP A 323 5.06 1.43 -6.39
CA ASP A 323 3.71 1.38 -6.94
C ASP A 323 3.60 2.08 -8.31
N ILE A 324 4.59 2.89 -8.71
CA ILE A 324 4.54 3.66 -9.95
C ILE A 324 4.38 2.78 -11.19
N PRO A 325 5.13 1.66 -11.36
CA PRO A 325 4.95 0.79 -12.52
C PRO A 325 3.53 0.21 -12.58
N LEU A 326 3.00 -0.27 -11.46
CA LEU A 326 1.66 -0.85 -11.36
C LEU A 326 0.56 0.19 -11.71
N LEU A 327 0.68 1.40 -11.17
CA LEU A 327 -0.22 2.52 -11.48
C LEU A 327 -0.13 2.93 -12.95
N ALA A 328 1.08 2.98 -13.52
CA ALA A 328 1.30 3.34 -14.90
C ALA A 328 0.64 2.31 -15.86
N ASP A 329 0.84 1.02 -15.60
CA ASP A 329 0.22 -0.05 -16.37
C ASP A 329 -1.31 -0.01 -16.28
N HIS A 330 -1.86 0.18 -15.08
CA HIS A 330 -3.29 0.33 -14.90
C HIS A 330 -3.86 1.51 -15.71
N PHE A 331 -3.23 2.69 -15.65
CA PHE A 331 -3.69 3.85 -16.40
C PHE A 331 -3.51 3.67 -17.92
N LEU A 332 -2.45 3.02 -18.37
CA LEU A 332 -2.29 2.69 -19.79
C LEU A 332 -3.43 1.80 -20.30
N GLN A 333 -3.74 0.72 -19.56
CA GLN A 333 -4.85 -0.17 -19.90
C GLN A 333 -6.17 0.60 -19.94
N HIS A 334 -6.46 1.35 -18.90
CA HIS A 334 -7.69 2.15 -18.78
C HIS A 334 -7.84 3.12 -19.94
N PHE A 335 -6.79 3.89 -20.28
CA PHE A 335 -6.88 4.89 -21.33
C PHE A 335 -6.82 4.30 -22.74
N CYS A 336 -6.12 3.20 -22.97
CA CYS A 336 -6.17 2.47 -24.23
C CYS A 336 -7.61 2.00 -24.53
N GLN A 337 -8.28 1.42 -23.53
CA GLN A 337 -9.70 1.01 -23.66
C GLN A 337 -10.61 2.21 -23.89
N ARG A 338 -10.49 3.27 -23.08
CA ARG A 338 -11.34 4.47 -23.16
C ARG A 338 -11.23 5.21 -24.48
N HIS A 339 -10.02 5.30 -25.05
CA HIS A 339 -9.76 6.00 -26.31
C HIS A 339 -9.76 5.07 -27.52
N HIS A 340 -10.17 3.80 -27.36
CA HIS A 340 -10.18 2.78 -28.42
C HIS A 340 -8.84 2.69 -29.17
N ARG A 341 -7.73 2.75 -28.45
CA ARG A 341 -6.36 2.61 -28.96
C ARG A 341 -5.84 1.19 -28.72
N PRO A 342 -4.94 0.70 -29.58
CA PRO A 342 -4.24 -0.55 -29.31
C PRO A 342 -3.49 -0.47 -27.99
N MET A 343 -3.34 -1.63 -27.32
CA MET A 343 -2.63 -1.72 -26.06
C MET A 343 -1.20 -1.22 -26.23
N LYS A 344 -0.74 -0.39 -25.32
CA LYS A 344 0.60 0.17 -25.31
C LYS A 344 1.41 -0.39 -24.15
N MET A 345 2.73 -0.45 -24.35
CA MET A 345 3.69 -0.91 -23.33
C MET A 345 4.78 0.13 -23.12
N LEU A 346 5.21 0.30 -21.87
CA LEU A 346 6.37 1.13 -21.53
C LEU A 346 7.66 0.32 -21.71
N THR A 347 8.69 0.94 -22.27
CA THR A 347 10.04 0.35 -22.24
C THR A 347 10.61 0.41 -20.81
N PRO A 348 11.57 -0.47 -20.44
CA PRO A 348 12.22 -0.43 -19.14
C PRO A 348 12.83 0.95 -18.80
N ASP A 349 13.39 1.63 -19.81
CA ASP A 349 13.95 2.98 -19.64
C ASP A 349 12.87 4.03 -19.36
N ALA A 350 11.69 3.90 -20.00
CA ALA A 350 10.55 4.77 -19.72
C ALA A 350 10.02 4.54 -18.28
N VAL A 351 9.90 3.28 -17.85
CA VAL A 351 9.53 2.95 -16.47
C VAL A 351 10.54 3.53 -15.47
N ALA A 352 11.84 3.38 -15.73
CA ALA A 352 12.89 3.93 -14.88
C ALA A 352 12.78 5.46 -14.77
N GLY A 353 12.45 6.15 -15.87
CA GLY A 353 12.18 7.60 -15.89
C GLY A 353 11.00 7.97 -14.98
N LEU A 354 9.88 7.25 -15.10
CA LEU A 354 8.71 7.48 -14.26
C LEU A 354 9.01 7.25 -12.77
N VAL A 355 9.74 6.18 -12.42
CA VAL A 355 10.11 5.83 -11.03
C VAL A 355 11.05 6.86 -10.42
N SER A 356 11.95 7.45 -11.20
CA SER A 356 12.93 8.43 -10.71
C SER A 356 12.34 9.82 -10.45
N ALA A 357 11.19 10.13 -11.04
CA ALA A 357 10.56 11.44 -10.97
C ALA A 357 9.95 11.76 -9.57
N ASN A 358 9.83 13.05 -9.24
CA ASN A 358 9.36 13.49 -7.92
C ASN A 358 7.83 13.59 -7.78
N TRP A 359 7.11 13.69 -8.88
CA TRP A 359 5.63 13.72 -8.94
C TRP A 359 4.96 14.73 -7.99
N PRO A 360 5.18 16.05 -8.13
CA PRO A 360 4.56 17.06 -7.25
C PRO A 360 3.01 17.02 -7.31
N GLY A 361 2.43 16.57 -8.41
CA GLY A 361 0.98 16.36 -8.56
C GLY A 361 0.54 14.92 -8.30
N ASN A 362 1.42 14.08 -7.75
CA ASN A 362 1.16 12.70 -7.33
C ASN A 362 0.45 11.85 -8.41
N ILE A 363 -0.54 11.04 -8.01
CA ILE A 363 -1.28 10.15 -8.93
C ILE A 363 -2.04 10.93 -9.99
N ARG A 364 -2.55 12.14 -9.66
CA ARG A 364 -3.26 12.97 -10.63
C ARG A 364 -2.34 13.37 -11.78
N GLN A 365 -1.10 13.71 -11.50
CA GLN A 365 -0.08 14.02 -12.51
C GLN A 365 0.28 12.78 -13.32
N LEU A 366 0.56 11.65 -12.66
CA LEU A 366 0.86 10.37 -13.32
C LEU A 366 -0.26 9.98 -14.29
N ARG A 367 -1.51 10.01 -13.84
CA ARG A 367 -2.70 9.72 -14.66
C ARG A 367 -2.75 10.59 -15.92
N ASN A 368 -2.56 11.91 -15.75
CA ASN A 368 -2.59 12.85 -16.88
C ASN A 368 -1.45 12.59 -17.87
N VAL A 369 -0.27 12.23 -17.38
CA VAL A 369 0.88 11.86 -18.23
C VAL A 369 0.56 10.57 -19.01
N MET A 370 0.00 9.54 -18.36
CA MET A 370 -0.37 8.30 -19.05
C MET A 370 -1.45 8.53 -20.11
N GLU A 371 -2.48 9.31 -19.81
CA GLU A 371 -3.52 9.68 -20.80
C GLU A 371 -2.91 10.39 -22.00
N ARG A 372 -2.04 11.39 -21.75
CA ARG A 372 -1.31 12.10 -22.81
C ARG A 372 -0.50 11.14 -23.69
N LEU A 373 0.26 10.22 -23.09
CA LEU A 373 1.08 9.26 -23.83
C LEU A 373 0.23 8.34 -24.70
N VAL A 374 -0.91 7.88 -24.21
CA VAL A 374 -1.84 7.04 -24.99
C VAL A 374 -2.37 7.79 -26.22
N VAL A 375 -2.66 9.08 -26.06
CA VAL A 375 -3.24 9.91 -27.16
C VAL A 375 -2.18 10.36 -28.14
N THR A 376 -0.99 10.76 -27.69
CA THR A 376 0.03 11.43 -28.53
C THR A 376 1.02 10.47 -29.18
N VAL A 377 1.33 9.32 -28.57
CA VAL A 377 2.27 8.34 -29.13
C VAL A 377 1.53 7.44 -30.10
N SER A 378 1.97 7.37 -31.34
CA SER A 378 1.34 6.49 -32.36
C SER A 378 1.76 5.03 -32.24
N ASN A 379 2.97 4.77 -31.77
CA ASN A 379 3.53 3.44 -31.63
C ASN A 379 2.92 2.67 -30.43
N GLU A 380 2.92 1.36 -30.51
CA GLU A 380 2.50 0.48 -29.40
C GLU A 380 3.49 0.50 -28.23
N THR A 381 4.75 0.83 -28.51
CA THR A 381 5.80 0.92 -27.49
C THR A 381 6.12 2.39 -27.18
N ILE A 382 6.05 2.73 -25.90
CA ILE A 382 6.35 4.08 -25.37
C ILE A 382 7.79 4.05 -24.82
N THR A 383 8.68 4.83 -25.45
CA THR A 383 10.08 4.98 -25.06
C THR A 383 10.29 6.16 -24.12
N ALA A 384 11.45 6.24 -23.48
CA ALA A 384 11.81 7.33 -22.57
C ALA A 384 11.76 8.71 -23.25
N ASP A 385 12.03 8.79 -24.55
CA ASP A 385 12.00 10.04 -25.33
C ASP A 385 10.57 10.61 -25.49
N ALA A 386 9.55 9.76 -25.34
CA ALA A 386 8.15 10.18 -25.39
C ALA A 386 7.65 10.80 -24.07
N LEU A 387 8.42 10.63 -22.98
CA LEU A 387 8.08 11.22 -21.68
C LEU A 387 8.23 12.74 -21.74
N PRO A 388 7.42 13.50 -20.95
CA PRO A 388 7.65 14.93 -20.73
C PRO A 388 9.09 15.20 -20.28
N ALA A 389 9.65 16.34 -20.69
CA ALA A 389 11.07 16.68 -20.44
C ALA A 389 11.46 16.74 -18.95
N ASP A 390 10.49 17.01 -18.08
CA ASP A 390 10.62 17.01 -16.62
C ASP A 390 10.64 15.60 -16.01
N LEU A 391 10.20 14.59 -16.78
CA LEU A 391 10.14 13.18 -16.38
C LEU A 391 11.12 12.30 -17.17
N ALA A 392 11.65 12.81 -18.27
CA ALA A 392 12.67 12.10 -19.03
C ALA A 392 13.88 11.84 -18.12
N PRO A 393 14.40 10.61 -18.04
CA PRO A 393 15.62 10.37 -17.31
C PRO A 393 16.67 11.33 -17.86
N ASN A 394 17.17 12.21 -17.00
CA ASN A 394 18.19 13.17 -17.40
C ASN A 394 19.39 12.38 -17.95
N ALA A 395 19.43 12.15 -19.24
CA ALA A 395 20.59 11.61 -19.93
C ALA A 395 21.84 12.52 -19.72
N LYS A 396 21.61 13.74 -19.20
CA LYS A 396 22.65 14.69 -18.77
C LYS A 396 22.94 14.66 -17.27
N ALA A 397 22.15 13.97 -16.43
CA ALA A 397 22.39 13.89 -14.97
C ALA A 397 23.33 12.73 -14.59
N HIS A 398 23.71 11.86 -15.52
CA HIS A 398 24.70 10.82 -15.26
C HIS A 398 26.15 11.22 -15.61
N VAL A 399 26.34 12.43 -16.08
CA VAL A 399 27.60 13.12 -15.82
C VAL A 399 27.27 14.17 -14.75
N ALA A 400 27.04 13.74 -13.53
CA ALA A 400 27.23 14.62 -12.38
C ALA A 400 28.64 15.19 -12.59
N ARG A 401 28.73 16.46 -13.04
CA ARG A 401 29.95 17.21 -13.06
C ARG A 401 30.46 17.14 -11.63
N ILE A 402 31.36 16.18 -11.38
CA ILE A 402 32.02 16.10 -10.09
C ILE A 402 32.66 17.47 -9.96
N PRO A 403 32.16 18.35 -9.07
CA PRO A 403 32.74 19.69 -8.98
C PRO A 403 34.19 19.50 -8.62
N PRO A 404 35.11 20.29 -9.20
CA PRO A 404 36.50 20.23 -8.83
C PRO A 404 36.63 20.25 -7.30
N LEU A 405 37.55 19.47 -6.77
CA LEU A 405 37.73 19.37 -5.31
C LEU A 405 37.89 20.76 -4.65
N ALA A 406 38.45 21.70 -5.39
CA ALA A 406 38.58 23.09 -4.98
C ALA A 406 37.20 23.78 -4.75
N GLU A 407 36.20 23.57 -5.60
CA GLU A 407 34.85 24.16 -5.46
C GLU A 407 34.12 23.56 -4.28
N VAL A 408 34.21 22.23 -4.06
CA VAL A 408 33.63 21.55 -2.91
C VAL A 408 34.24 22.03 -1.60
N THR A 409 35.56 22.17 -1.57
CA THR A 409 36.28 22.64 -0.39
C THR A 409 35.94 24.10 -0.08
N GLU A 410 35.81 24.94 -1.11
CA GLU A 410 35.46 26.35 -0.97
C GLU A 410 34.04 26.51 -0.43
N GLN A 411 33.08 25.73 -0.93
CA GLN A 411 31.67 25.73 -0.43
C GLN A 411 31.61 25.27 1.03
N ALA A 412 32.27 24.16 1.37
CA ALA A 412 32.30 23.63 2.73
C ALA A 412 32.95 24.60 3.72
N GLU A 413 34.04 25.26 3.33
CA GLU A 413 34.70 26.28 4.15
C GLU A 413 33.81 27.52 4.36
N LYS A 414 33.10 27.96 3.33
CA LYS A 414 32.17 29.08 3.38
C LYS A 414 31.01 28.79 4.37
N GLU A 415 30.40 27.62 4.26
CA GLU A 415 29.31 27.20 5.15
C GLU A 415 29.77 27.06 6.61
N ALA A 416 30.97 26.48 6.84
CA ALA A 416 31.54 26.34 8.18
C ALA A 416 31.83 27.72 8.81
N ILE A 417 32.35 28.67 8.04
CA ILE A 417 32.63 30.04 8.53
C ILE A 417 31.32 30.76 8.84
N GLN A 418 30.30 30.67 7.99
CA GLN A 418 28.98 31.28 8.23
C GLN A 418 28.30 30.73 9.49
N ALA A 419 28.28 29.41 9.65
CA ALA A 419 27.74 28.76 10.84
C ALA A 419 28.46 29.18 12.13
N ALA A 420 29.81 29.21 12.08
CA ALA A 420 30.59 29.62 13.24
C ALA A 420 30.44 31.11 13.59
N LEU A 421 30.29 32.00 12.61
CA LEU A 421 29.97 33.42 12.82
C LEU A 421 28.61 33.61 13.49
N ALA A 422 27.58 32.88 13.00
CA ALA A 422 26.25 32.96 13.59
C ALA A 422 26.20 32.47 15.05
N VAL A 423 26.92 31.41 15.39
CA VAL A 423 26.99 30.88 16.77
C VAL A 423 27.74 31.81 17.72
N ASN A 424 28.70 32.60 17.22
CA ASN A 424 29.55 33.47 18.02
C ASN A 424 29.17 34.97 17.90
N ASP A 425 27.94 35.30 17.53
CA ASP A 425 27.44 36.68 17.39
C ASP A 425 28.38 37.58 16.56
N PHE A 426 28.98 37.05 15.49
CA PHE A 426 29.96 37.71 14.62
C PHE A 426 31.29 38.13 15.31
N HIS A 427 31.55 37.59 16.52
CA HIS A 427 32.82 37.82 17.23
C HIS A 427 33.99 37.06 16.57
N ARG A 428 34.78 37.76 15.80
CA ARG A 428 35.83 37.19 14.93
C ARG A 428 36.91 36.39 15.69
N GLU A 429 37.32 36.81 16.88
CA GLU A 429 38.30 36.08 17.69
C GLU A 429 37.76 34.75 18.21
N GLN A 430 36.49 34.74 18.67
CA GLN A 430 35.83 33.51 19.11
C GLN A 430 35.54 32.57 17.98
N THR A 431 35.12 33.10 16.83
CA THR A 431 34.92 32.32 15.58
C THR A 431 36.20 31.66 15.12
N ALA A 432 37.30 32.38 15.10
CA ALA A 432 38.60 31.84 14.73
C ALA A 432 39.05 30.72 15.66
N ARG A 433 38.86 30.84 16.97
CA ARG A 433 39.14 29.78 17.96
C ARG A 433 38.20 28.56 17.76
N CYS A 434 36.94 28.78 17.52
CA CYS A 434 35.97 27.72 17.26
C CYS A 434 36.35 26.90 16.02
N LEU A 435 36.82 27.56 14.97
CA LEU A 435 37.23 26.92 13.71
C LEU A 435 38.68 26.41 13.75
N GLY A 436 39.42 26.60 14.83
CA GLY A 436 40.82 26.15 14.95
C GLY A 436 41.80 26.87 14.02
N ILE A 437 41.50 28.10 13.58
CA ILE A 437 42.31 28.89 12.64
C ILE A 437 42.73 30.23 13.27
N SER A 438 43.77 30.87 12.68
CA SER A 438 44.14 32.20 13.13
C SER A 438 43.13 33.27 12.69
N VAL A 439 42.98 34.35 13.45
CA VAL A 439 42.12 35.49 13.11
C VAL A 439 42.50 36.08 11.73
N ARG A 440 43.80 36.08 11.41
CA ARG A 440 44.30 36.51 10.09
C ARG A 440 43.81 35.59 8.96
N THR A 441 43.81 34.27 9.19
CA THR A 441 43.32 33.27 8.22
C THR A 441 41.81 33.41 8.04
N LEU A 442 41.06 33.64 9.11
CA LEU A 442 39.61 33.89 9.08
C LEU A 442 39.29 35.13 8.23
N HIS A 443 39.99 36.25 8.48
CA HIS A 443 39.80 37.46 7.69
C HIS A 443 40.11 37.29 6.20
N TYR A 444 41.20 36.59 5.88
CA TYR A 444 41.54 36.27 4.47
C TYR A 444 40.43 35.44 3.80
N LYS A 445 39.94 34.38 4.47
CA LYS A 445 38.88 33.54 3.93
C LYS A 445 37.52 34.27 3.83
N MET A 446 37.18 35.08 4.81
CA MET A 446 35.95 35.91 4.76
C MET A 446 35.99 36.89 3.58
N SER A 447 37.13 37.58 3.37
CA SER A 447 37.33 38.50 2.24
C SER A 447 37.22 37.75 0.89
N ARG A 448 37.84 36.56 0.82
CA ARG A 448 37.81 35.72 -0.40
C ARG A 448 36.41 35.21 -0.74
N TYR A 449 35.60 34.90 0.25
CA TYR A 449 34.25 34.34 0.07
C TYR A 449 33.12 35.39 0.14
N GLY A 450 33.45 36.68 0.25
CA GLY A 450 32.50 37.77 0.31
C GLY A 450 31.61 37.76 1.56
N LEU A 451 32.12 37.26 2.69
CA LEU A 451 31.43 37.23 3.97
C LEU A 451 31.86 38.47 4.76
N HIS A 452 30.95 39.40 4.98
CA HIS A 452 31.17 40.65 5.69
C HIS A 452 30.56 40.65 7.10
#